data_f9ec12cab54f24d066c4ed75aab684ea
#
_entry.id   f9ec12cab54f24d066c4ed75aab684ea
#
_cell.length_a   1.000
_cell.length_b   1.000
_cell.length_c   1.000
_cell.angle_alpha   90.00
_cell.angle_beta   90.00
_cell.angle_gamma   90.00
#
_symmetry.space_group_name_H-M   'P 1'
#
loop_
_entity.id
_entity.type
_entity.pdbx_description
1 polymer ?
#
loop_
_entity_poly.entity_id
_entity_poly.type
_entity_poly.pdbx_seq_one_letter_code
_entity_poly.pdbx_strand_id
1 'polypeptide(L)'
;MRKKNNTMDELLRARLRIPEGADLRLKMLRLGMHSVDVFSRTLTGQAFFALRETEQGLIDLDGRTGPDLVNAMLAMNGGTQITPHGLENIPKHGPVIIGATHPIGTFDFIAHAGALQACRPDLKVVANREAARKQSLAHFLV
;
A
#
# COMPACT_ATOMS: atom_id res chain seq x y z
N MET A 1 -17.05 10.61 19.26
CA MET A 1 -17.27 9.78 18.03
C MET A 1 -16.28 10.24 16.96
N ARG A 2 -15.19 9.50 16.74
CA ARG A 2 -14.22 9.77 15.68
C ARG A 2 -14.92 9.49 14.35
N LYS A 3 -15.08 10.50 13.50
CA LYS A 3 -15.51 10.31 12.10
C LYS A 3 -14.57 9.25 11.51
N LYS A 4 -15.10 8.08 11.14
CA LYS A 4 -14.40 7.16 10.23
C LYS A 4 -14.22 7.94 8.94
N ASN A 5 -13.06 8.56 8.79
CA ASN A 5 -12.68 9.12 7.51
C ASN A 5 -12.69 7.94 6.54
N ASN A 6 -13.49 8.07 5.52
CA ASN A 6 -13.61 7.00 4.54
C ASN A 6 -12.35 7.07 3.68
N THR A 7 -11.31 6.35 4.07
CA THR A 7 -9.98 6.36 3.45
C THR A 7 -10.06 6.11 1.94
N MET A 8 -11.07 5.36 1.50
CA MET A 8 -11.36 5.17 0.07
C MET A 8 -11.82 6.48 -0.59
N ASP A 9 -12.69 7.25 0.06
CA ASP A 9 -13.15 8.54 -0.47
C ASP A 9 -12.01 9.53 -0.60
N GLU A 10 -11.10 9.57 0.38
CA GLU A 10 -9.89 10.39 0.32
C GLU A 10 -8.98 9.98 -0.82
N LEU A 11 -8.79 8.66 -1.01
CA LEU A 11 -7.98 8.12 -2.09
C LEU A 11 -8.57 8.46 -3.47
N LEU A 12 -9.88 8.31 -3.64
CA LEU A 12 -10.57 8.65 -4.90
C LEU A 12 -10.52 10.17 -5.15
N ARG A 13 -10.71 11.01 -4.13
CA ARG A 13 -10.58 12.46 -4.25
C ARG A 13 -9.18 12.86 -4.72
N ALA A 14 -8.14 12.33 -4.08
CA ALA A 14 -6.77 12.63 -4.41
C ALA A 14 -6.40 12.20 -5.85
N ARG A 15 -6.77 10.98 -6.24
CA ARG A 15 -6.45 10.46 -7.58
C ARG A 15 -7.21 11.14 -8.71
N LEU A 16 -8.48 11.46 -8.48
CA LEU A 16 -9.37 11.98 -9.52
C LEU A 16 -9.58 13.48 -9.41
N ARG A 17 -8.84 14.14 -8.51
CA ARG A 17 -8.91 15.61 -8.25
C ARG A 17 -10.34 16.09 -8.02
N ILE A 18 -11.12 15.31 -7.23
CA ILE A 18 -12.48 15.66 -6.89
C ILE A 18 -12.42 16.68 -5.74
N PRO A 19 -12.97 17.91 -5.91
CA PRO A 19 -12.90 18.94 -4.88
C PRO A 19 -13.68 18.55 -3.63
N GLU A 20 -13.27 19.10 -2.49
CA GLU A 20 -14.03 19.02 -1.25
C GLU A 20 -15.43 19.63 -1.45
N GLY A 21 -16.46 18.98 -0.90
CA GLY A 21 -17.86 19.36 -1.09
C GLY A 21 -18.57 18.75 -2.30
N ALA A 22 -17.86 18.12 -3.22
CA ALA A 22 -18.47 17.41 -4.35
C ALA A 22 -18.89 15.96 -4.00
N ASP A 23 -19.58 15.78 -2.87
CA ASP A 23 -19.93 14.45 -2.34
C ASP A 23 -20.88 13.67 -3.24
N LEU A 24 -21.80 14.34 -3.93
CA LEU A 24 -22.70 13.68 -4.88
C LEU A 24 -21.91 13.06 -6.04
N ARG A 25 -20.96 13.82 -6.60
CA ARG A 25 -20.09 13.34 -7.68
C ARG A 25 -19.28 12.10 -7.26
N LEU A 26 -18.75 12.12 -6.04
CA LEU A 26 -18.01 11.01 -5.47
C LEU A 26 -18.89 9.77 -5.28
N LYS A 27 -20.12 9.95 -4.75
CA LYS A 27 -21.09 8.85 -4.59
C LYS A 27 -21.51 8.24 -5.93
N MET A 28 -21.79 9.07 -6.92
CA MET A 28 -22.13 8.57 -8.27
C MET A 28 -20.97 7.81 -8.90
N LEU A 29 -19.75 8.29 -8.75
CA LEU A 29 -18.54 7.61 -9.23
C LEU A 29 -18.37 6.25 -8.57
N ARG A 30 -18.47 6.18 -7.24
CA ARG A 30 -18.39 4.91 -6.50
C ARG A 30 -19.47 3.91 -6.92
N LEU A 31 -20.68 4.39 -7.11
CA LEU A 31 -21.79 3.56 -7.60
C LEU A 31 -21.48 3.00 -9.00
N GLY A 32 -20.99 3.85 -9.91
CA GLY A 32 -20.60 3.44 -11.25
C GLY A 32 -19.47 2.40 -11.24
N MET A 33 -18.42 2.65 -10.47
CA MET A 33 -17.30 1.69 -10.32
C MET A 33 -17.77 0.37 -9.72
N HIS A 34 -18.65 0.41 -8.70
CA HIS A 34 -19.21 -0.80 -8.11
C HIS A 34 -20.07 -1.59 -9.10
N SER A 35 -20.88 -0.90 -9.93
CA SER A 35 -21.67 -1.55 -10.96
C SER A 35 -20.79 -2.24 -12.01
N VAL A 36 -19.69 -1.60 -12.41
CA VAL A 36 -18.69 -2.20 -13.31
C VAL A 36 -18.04 -3.43 -12.67
N ASP A 37 -17.68 -3.36 -11.39
CA ASP A 37 -17.10 -4.50 -10.67
C ASP A 37 -18.07 -5.70 -10.61
N VAL A 38 -19.35 -5.46 -10.32
CA VAL A 38 -20.38 -6.51 -10.31
C VAL A 38 -20.51 -7.13 -11.70
N PHE A 39 -20.61 -6.30 -12.74
CA PHE A 39 -20.74 -6.78 -14.12
C PHE A 39 -19.49 -7.55 -14.57
N SER A 40 -18.31 -7.04 -14.29
CA SER A 40 -17.04 -7.69 -14.61
C SER A 40 -16.91 -9.05 -13.92
N ARG A 41 -17.29 -9.15 -12.64
CA ARG A 41 -17.28 -10.44 -11.91
C ARG A 41 -18.22 -11.47 -12.51
N THR A 42 -19.38 -11.05 -12.99
CA THR A 42 -20.33 -11.99 -13.62
C THR A 42 -19.82 -12.53 -14.94
N LEU A 43 -19.03 -11.77 -15.69
CA LEU A 43 -18.48 -12.15 -16.99
C LEU A 43 -17.13 -12.87 -16.91
N THR A 44 -16.23 -12.38 -16.05
CA THR A 44 -14.83 -12.83 -16.03
C THR A 44 -14.40 -13.50 -14.73
N GLY A 45 -15.27 -13.53 -13.73
CA GLY A 45 -14.96 -13.98 -12.37
C GLY A 45 -14.14 -12.99 -11.54
N GLN A 46 -13.71 -11.85 -12.11
CA GLN A 46 -12.86 -10.85 -11.46
C GLN A 46 -13.47 -9.46 -11.49
N ALA A 47 -13.23 -8.67 -10.45
CA ALA A 47 -13.61 -7.26 -10.41
C ALA A 47 -12.64 -6.42 -11.23
N PHE A 48 -13.16 -5.42 -11.97
CA PHE A 48 -12.34 -4.52 -12.76
C PHE A 48 -11.59 -3.49 -11.91
N PHE A 49 -12.28 -2.83 -10.99
CA PHE A 49 -11.70 -1.83 -10.08
C PHE A 49 -11.29 -2.41 -8.74
N ALA A 50 -11.83 -3.58 -8.38
CA ALA A 50 -11.60 -4.25 -7.10
C ALA A 50 -11.84 -3.33 -5.89
N LEU A 51 -12.92 -2.52 -5.93
CA LEU A 51 -13.20 -1.51 -4.91
C LEU A 51 -13.34 -2.09 -3.51
N ARG A 52 -14.07 -3.20 -3.38
CA ARG A 52 -14.30 -3.85 -2.08
C ARG A 52 -13.01 -4.39 -1.49
N GLU A 53 -12.19 -5.02 -2.33
CA GLU A 53 -10.89 -5.57 -1.93
C GLU A 53 -9.93 -4.46 -1.51
N THR A 54 -9.92 -3.36 -2.26
CA THR A 54 -9.10 -2.18 -1.95
C THR A 54 -9.56 -1.55 -0.63
N GLU A 55 -10.88 -1.39 -0.42
CA GLU A 55 -11.43 -0.82 0.82
C GLU A 55 -11.12 -1.71 2.03
N GLN A 56 -11.29 -3.03 1.88
CA GLN A 56 -10.94 -3.99 2.93
C GLN A 56 -9.45 -3.94 3.24
N GLY A 57 -8.59 -3.94 2.21
CA GLY A 57 -7.16 -3.82 2.39
C GLY A 57 -6.74 -2.54 3.13
N LEU A 58 -7.39 -1.40 2.83
CA LEU A 58 -7.13 -0.15 3.55
C LEU A 58 -7.55 -0.24 5.03
N ILE A 59 -8.65 -0.93 5.34
CA ILE A 59 -9.10 -1.19 6.71
C ILE A 59 -8.11 -2.10 7.44
N ASP A 60 -7.68 -3.16 6.79
CA ASP A 60 -6.77 -4.16 7.37
C ASP A 60 -5.37 -3.58 7.65
N LEU A 61 -4.98 -2.55 6.91
CA LEU A 61 -3.71 -1.84 7.09
C LEU A 61 -3.81 -0.63 8.04
N ASP A 62 -5.03 -0.25 8.45
CA ASP A 62 -5.22 0.93 9.30
C ASP A 62 -4.53 0.76 10.67
N GLY A 63 -3.76 1.76 11.05
CA GLY A 63 -2.98 1.77 12.30
C GLY A 63 -1.72 0.91 12.30
N ARG A 64 -1.44 0.12 11.25
CA ARG A 64 -0.20 -0.66 11.15
C ARG A 64 0.97 0.22 10.73
N THR A 65 2.14 -0.07 11.27
CA THR A 65 3.38 0.67 11.00
C THR A 65 4.58 -0.29 10.97
N GLY A 66 5.69 0.14 10.41
CA GLY A 66 6.95 -0.59 10.44
C GLY A 66 6.84 -2.03 9.90
N PRO A 67 7.51 -3.00 10.55
CA PRO A 67 7.49 -4.40 10.13
C PRO A 67 6.10 -5.02 10.06
N ASP A 68 5.19 -4.63 10.98
CA ASP A 68 3.81 -5.13 10.97
C ASP A 68 3.04 -4.71 9.71
N LEU A 69 3.23 -3.47 9.25
CA LEU A 69 2.68 -3.00 7.98
C LEU A 69 3.20 -3.82 6.80
N VAL A 70 4.51 -4.06 6.73
CA VAL A 70 5.14 -4.83 5.66
C VAL A 70 4.59 -6.25 5.63
N ASN A 71 4.54 -6.92 6.78
CA ASN A 71 4.03 -8.29 6.87
C ASN A 71 2.54 -8.37 6.49
N ALA A 72 1.73 -7.42 6.93
CA ALA A 72 0.32 -7.35 6.56
C ALA A 72 0.13 -7.13 5.05
N MET A 73 0.93 -6.26 4.43
CA MET A 73 0.87 -6.03 2.98
C MET A 73 1.31 -7.25 2.18
N LEU A 74 2.32 -7.99 2.65
CA LEU A 74 2.75 -9.24 2.03
C LEU A 74 1.72 -10.36 2.16
N ALA A 75 0.93 -10.35 3.24
CA ALA A 75 -0.13 -11.34 3.46
C ALA A 75 -1.40 -11.07 2.64
N MET A 76 -1.55 -9.88 2.05
CA MET A 76 -2.74 -9.53 1.25
C MET A 76 -2.87 -10.39 -0.02
N ASN A 77 -4.11 -10.53 -0.50
CA ASN A 77 -4.44 -11.18 -1.78
C ASN A 77 -3.91 -12.64 -1.90
N GLY A 78 -3.93 -13.37 -0.81
CA GLY A 78 -3.47 -14.77 -0.76
C GLY A 78 -2.00 -14.93 -0.38
N GLY A 79 -1.35 -13.83 -0.07
CA GLY A 79 0.05 -13.80 0.38
C GLY A 79 1.07 -13.72 -0.75
N THR A 80 2.15 -13.02 -0.47
CA THR A 80 3.33 -12.95 -1.36
C THR A 80 4.49 -13.62 -0.66
N GLN A 81 5.01 -14.68 -1.25
CA GLN A 81 6.21 -15.32 -0.77
C GLN A 81 7.43 -14.66 -1.40
N ILE A 82 8.36 -14.19 -0.55
CA ILE A 82 9.63 -13.60 -0.98
C ILE A 82 10.72 -14.63 -0.70
N THR A 83 11.51 -14.92 -1.72
CA THR A 83 12.69 -15.79 -1.59
C THR A 83 13.93 -14.95 -1.93
N PRO A 84 14.52 -14.27 -0.94
CA PRO A 84 15.70 -13.44 -1.17
C PRO A 84 16.94 -14.31 -1.37
N HIS A 85 17.83 -13.85 -2.25
CA HIS A 85 19.14 -14.45 -2.46
C HIS A 85 20.22 -13.39 -2.18
N GLY A 86 21.36 -13.80 -1.64
CA GLY A 86 22.50 -12.90 -1.42
C GLY A 86 22.39 -12.02 -0.17
N LEU A 87 21.46 -12.31 0.76
CA LEU A 87 21.36 -11.55 2.03
C LEU A 87 22.65 -11.64 2.86
N GLU A 88 23.42 -12.69 2.69
CA GLU A 88 24.74 -12.89 3.33
C GLU A 88 25.77 -11.85 2.91
N ASN A 89 25.59 -11.20 1.76
CA ASN A 89 26.45 -10.13 1.26
C ASN A 89 26.16 -8.77 1.90
N ILE A 90 25.06 -8.64 2.65
CA ILE A 90 24.68 -7.39 3.29
C ILE A 90 25.35 -7.27 4.65
N PRO A 91 26.14 -6.22 4.91
CA PRO A 91 26.76 -5.99 6.20
C PRO A 91 25.69 -5.91 7.31
N LYS A 92 25.83 -6.73 8.34
CA LYS A 92 24.91 -6.74 9.49
C LYS A 92 25.00 -5.48 10.34
N HIS A 93 26.17 -4.82 10.32
CA HIS A 93 26.47 -3.62 11.11
C HIS A 93 27.13 -2.55 10.24
N GLY A 94 27.03 -1.31 10.69
CA GLY A 94 27.62 -0.16 10.00
C GLY A 94 26.74 0.40 8.87
N PRO A 95 27.13 1.53 8.32
CA PRO A 95 26.37 2.19 7.25
C PRO A 95 26.47 1.40 5.94
N VAL A 96 25.34 1.27 5.25
CA VAL A 96 25.25 0.65 3.94
C VAL A 96 24.16 1.35 3.12
N ILE A 97 24.40 1.53 1.84
CA ILE A 97 23.41 2.03 0.89
C ILE A 97 23.05 0.88 -0.05
N ILE A 98 21.77 0.56 -0.12
CA ILE A 98 21.25 -0.45 -1.02
C ILE A 98 20.44 0.24 -2.11
N GLY A 99 20.89 0.11 -3.35
CA GLY A 99 20.17 0.58 -4.53
C GLY A 99 19.37 -0.55 -5.16
N ALA A 100 18.14 -0.23 -5.58
CA ALA A 100 17.26 -1.19 -6.24
C ALA A 100 16.51 -0.52 -7.40
N THR A 101 16.14 -1.31 -8.39
CA THR A 101 15.17 -0.89 -9.41
C THR A 101 13.77 -0.75 -8.79
N HIS A 102 12.94 0.13 -9.35
CA HIS A 102 11.64 0.45 -8.78
C HIS A 102 10.51 0.44 -9.84
N PRO A 103 10.35 -0.67 -10.58
CA PRO A 103 9.40 -0.73 -11.69
C PRO A 103 7.93 -0.84 -11.27
N ILE A 104 7.63 -1.41 -10.11
CA ILE A 104 6.26 -1.70 -9.64
C ILE A 104 5.79 -0.72 -8.56
N GLY A 105 6.64 0.22 -8.15
CA GLY A 105 6.29 1.24 -7.16
C GLY A 105 6.26 0.72 -5.73
N THR A 106 5.19 0.99 -4.99
CA THR A 106 5.10 0.65 -3.56
C THR A 106 5.36 -0.82 -3.25
N PHE A 107 5.05 -1.73 -4.18
CA PHE A 107 5.29 -3.15 -3.98
C PHE A 107 6.78 -3.47 -3.88
N ASP A 108 7.64 -2.84 -4.69
CA ASP A 108 9.09 -3.05 -4.62
C ASP A 108 9.63 -2.69 -3.23
N PHE A 109 9.17 -1.56 -2.67
CA PHE A 109 9.52 -1.19 -1.31
C PHE A 109 9.12 -2.27 -0.31
N ILE A 110 7.87 -2.77 -0.39
CA ILE A 110 7.36 -3.80 0.54
C ILE A 110 8.15 -5.09 0.41
N ALA A 111 8.48 -5.52 -0.81
CA ALA A 111 9.27 -6.71 -1.06
C ALA A 111 10.70 -6.58 -0.49
N HIS A 112 11.37 -5.46 -0.75
CA HIS A 112 12.70 -5.21 -0.20
C HIS A 112 12.69 -5.09 1.32
N ALA A 113 11.74 -4.36 1.90
CA ALA A 113 11.60 -4.25 3.35
C ALA A 113 11.33 -5.62 3.99
N GLY A 114 10.45 -6.44 3.40
CA GLY A 114 10.17 -7.79 3.86
C GLY A 114 11.39 -8.71 3.84
N ALA A 115 12.22 -8.60 2.80
CA ALA A 115 13.46 -9.37 2.69
C ALA A 115 14.54 -8.91 3.68
N LEU A 116 14.65 -7.59 3.90
CA LEU A 116 15.77 -6.99 4.62
C LEU A 116 15.52 -6.83 6.13
N GLN A 117 14.28 -6.71 6.58
CA GLN A 117 13.95 -6.38 7.98
C GLN A 117 14.50 -7.39 8.98
N ALA A 118 14.71 -8.66 8.58
CA ALA A 118 15.26 -9.69 9.45
C ALA A 118 16.76 -9.52 9.68
N CYS A 119 17.52 -9.02 8.69
CA CYS A 119 18.96 -8.80 8.80
C CYS A 119 19.35 -7.35 9.09
N ARG A 120 18.49 -6.39 8.76
CA ARG A 120 18.67 -4.95 8.96
C ARG A 120 17.39 -4.30 9.49
N PRO A 121 17.09 -4.48 10.80
CA PRO A 121 15.90 -3.85 11.42
C PRO A 121 15.99 -2.32 11.47
N ASP A 122 17.18 -1.76 11.26
CA ASP A 122 17.48 -0.34 11.15
C ASP A 122 17.25 0.24 9.75
N LEU A 123 16.67 -0.54 8.83
CA LEU A 123 16.39 -0.13 7.46
C LEU A 123 15.64 1.20 7.39
N LYS A 124 16.19 2.11 6.58
CA LYS A 124 15.55 3.37 6.21
C LYS A 124 15.47 3.49 4.69
N VAL A 125 14.49 4.25 4.23
CA VAL A 125 14.22 4.42 2.80
C VAL A 125 14.16 5.90 2.46
N VAL A 126 14.87 6.29 1.43
CA VAL A 126 14.73 7.61 0.84
C VAL A 126 13.51 7.59 -0.08
N ALA A 127 12.53 8.40 0.23
CA ALA A 127 11.29 8.46 -0.53
C ALA A 127 10.87 9.91 -0.84
N ASN A 128 9.90 10.04 -1.73
CA ASN A 128 9.38 11.35 -2.08
C ASN A 128 8.54 11.95 -0.92
N ARG A 129 8.31 13.27 -1.00
CA ARG A 129 7.54 14.01 0.02
C ARG A 129 6.10 13.49 0.22
N GLU A 130 5.50 12.86 -0.78
CA GLU A 130 4.16 12.30 -0.67
C GLU A 130 4.14 11.03 0.20
N ALA A 131 5.14 10.17 0.06
CA ALA A 131 5.32 9.02 0.94
C ALA A 131 5.54 9.45 2.40
N ALA A 132 6.29 10.54 2.62
CA ALA A 132 6.56 11.08 3.95
C ALA A 132 5.30 11.57 4.69
N ARG A 133 4.22 11.90 3.97
CA ARG A 133 2.93 12.28 4.57
C ARG A 133 2.15 11.08 5.12
N LYS A 134 2.51 9.87 4.75
CA LYS A 134 1.84 8.65 5.22
C LYS A 134 2.44 8.22 6.56
N GLN A 135 1.73 8.47 7.64
CA GLN A 135 2.17 8.13 9.00
C GLN A 135 2.53 6.64 9.14
N SER A 136 1.86 5.75 8.41
CA SER A 136 2.16 4.31 8.39
C SER A 136 3.57 3.97 7.89
N LEU A 137 4.17 4.83 7.06
CA LEU A 137 5.52 4.65 6.51
C LEU A 137 6.60 5.38 7.33
N ALA A 138 6.24 6.19 8.32
CA ALA A 138 7.18 7.03 9.08
C ALA A 138 8.32 6.22 9.72
N HIS A 139 8.08 4.97 10.09
CA HIS A 139 9.11 4.07 10.64
C HIS A 139 10.30 3.87 9.68
N PHE A 140 10.03 3.79 8.38
CA PHE A 140 11.03 3.49 7.36
C PHE A 140 11.64 4.74 6.70
N LEU A 141 11.06 5.91 6.89
CA LEU A 141 11.50 7.10 6.15
C LEU A 141 12.62 7.85 6.88
N VAL A 142 13.49 8.46 6.07
CA VAL A 142 14.52 9.42 6.53
C VAL A 142 13.95 10.82 6.39
#